data_239ffa1c99185b2c1bc220bec8cc7029
#
_entry.id   239ffa1c99185b2c1bc220bec8cc7029
#
_cell.length_a   1.000
_cell.length_b   1.000
_cell.length_c   1.000
_cell.angle_alpha   90.00
_cell.angle_beta   90.00
_cell.angle_gamma   90.00
#
_symmetry.space_group_name_H-M   'P 1'
#
loop_
_entity.id
_entity.type
_entity.pdbx_description
1 polymer ?
#
loop_
_entity_poly.entity_id
_entity_poly.type
_entity_poly.pdbx_seq_one_letter_code
_entity_poly.pdbx_strand_id
1 'polypeptide(L)'
;MKTRLCIVRHGETEENISHIFQGHLPGTLTENGRSQAVTLRKTVDVSVFDAIVSSDLRRATDTVTILLDGKVPRDWVRSALFREKDWGSLTGQVVGKADFDAFPSDVETKEMLYDRAGKALCFLQDKYAGKTVLVVSHGLFLQSFMARIARVPLEQVGSMRRLGNCECRWMEI
;
A
#
# COMPACT_ATOMS: atom_id res chain seq x y z
N MET A 1 -23.16 7.15 5.86
CA MET A 1 -23.09 6.04 4.87
C MET A 1 -21.70 5.43 4.97
N LYS A 2 -21.60 4.09 4.96
CA LYS A 2 -20.30 3.39 5.05
C LYS A 2 -19.55 3.52 3.73
N THR A 3 -18.24 3.77 3.80
CA THR A 3 -17.33 3.76 2.66
C THR A 3 -16.71 2.37 2.52
N ARG A 4 -16.73 1.80 1.32
CA ARG A 4 -16.15 0.48 1.04
C ARG A 4 -14.77 0.65 0.40
N LEU A 5 -13.79 -0.04 0.93
CA LEU A 5 -12.41 -0.01 0.42
C LEU A 5 -12.02 -1.38 -0.15
N CYS A 6 -11.55 -1.40 -1.38
CA CYS A 6 -10.76 -2.51 -1.92
C CYS A 6 -9.29 -2.15 -1.74
N ILE A 7 -8.64 -2.74 -0.75
CA ILE A 7 -7.25 -2.47 -0.39
C ILE A 7 -6.36 -3.48 -1.11
N VAL A 8 -5.39 -3.01 -1.88
CA VAL A 8 -4.50 -3.83 -2.72
C VAL A 8 -3.04 -3.48 -2.45
N ARG A 9 -2.20 -4.49 -2.21
CA ARG A 9 -0.75 -4.31 -2.25
C ARG A 9 -0.26 -4.36 -3.69
N HIS A 10 0.72 -3.50 -4.05
CA HIS A 10 1.36 -3.50 -5.37
C HIS A 10 1.87 -4.88 -5.78
N GLY A 11 2.06 -5.11 -7.08
CA GLY A 11 2.64 -6.32 -7.65
C GLY A 11 4.10 -6.54 -7.23
N GLU A 12 4.60 -7.76 -7.39
CA GLU A 12 5.98 -8.10 -7.09
C GLU A 12 6.97 -7.20 -7.84
N THR A 13 8.06 -6.82 -7.15
CA THR A 13 9.12 -5.97 -7.70
C THR A 13 10.47 -6.68 -7.66
N GLU A 14 11.43 -6.25 -8.48
CA GLU A 14 12.81 -6.74 -8.47
C GLU A 14 13.44 -6.62 -7.06
N GLU A 15 13.11 -5.53 -6.36
CA GLU A 15 13.59 -5.30 -4.99
C GLU A 15 12.92 -6.23 -3.97
N ASN A 16 11.70 -6.74 -4.23
CA ASN A 16 11.11 -7.79 -3.41
C ASN A 16 11.91 -9.10 -3.53
N ILE A 17 12.28 -9.49 -4.76
CA ILE A 17 13.07 -10.69 -5.02
C ILE A 17 14.45 -10.56 -4.38
N SER A 18 15.08 -9.40 -4.50
CA SER A 18 16.40 -9.10 -3.97
C SER A 18 16.41 -8.84 -2.46
N HIS A 19 15.25 -8.92 -1.78
CA HIS A 19 15.11 -8.64 -0.35
C HIS A 19 15.71 -7.30 0.08
N ILE A 20 15.45 -6.22 -0.68
CA ILE A 20 15.94 -4.87 -0.43
C ILE A 20 14.89 -4.06 0.33
N PHE A 21 15.34 -3.23 1.27
CA PHE A 21 14.51 -2.18 1.84
C PHE A 21 14.14 -1.15 0.77
N GLN A 22 12.97 -1.28 0.18
CA GLN A 22 12.55 -0.38 -0.90
C GLN A 22 12.20 1.02 -0.40
N GLY A 23 11.48 1.11 0.72
CA GLY A 23 11.03 2.39 1.25
C GLY A 23 10.37 3.25 0.17
N HIS A 24 10.94 4.43 -0.02
CA HIS A 24 10.46 5.41 -1.00
C HIS A 24 11.13 5.30 -2.39
N LEU A 25 11.95 4.27 -2.65
CA LEU A 25 12.39 3.98 -4.03
C LEU A 25 11.17 3.74 -4.93
N PRO A 26 11.24 4.10 -6.22
CA PRO A 26 10.11 3.89 -7.14
C PRO A 26 9.70 2.42 -7.24
N GLY A 27 10.67 1.51 -7.28
CA GLY A 27 10.49 0.08 -7.49
C GLY A 27 10.09 -0.27 -8.93
N THR A 28 10.54 -1.43 -9.40
CA THR A 28 10.23 -1.93 -10.75
C THR A 28 9.44 -3.22 -10.65
N LEU A 29 8.22 -3.26 -11.20
CA LEU A 29 7.43 -4.50 -11.26
C LEU A 29 8.15 -5.54 -12.10
N THR A 30 8.30 -6.77 -11.57
CA THR A 30 8.73 -7.92 -12.33
C THR A 30 7.68 -8.31 -13.38
N GLU A 31 8.03 -9.19 -14.31
CA GLU A 31 7.05 -9.78 -15.21
C GLU A 31 5.96 -10.55 -14.42
N ASN A 32 6.35 -11.28 -13.38
CA ASN A 32 5.42 -11.92 -12.47
C ASN A 32 4.52 -10.90 -11.76
N GLY A 33 5.06 -9.78 -11.26
CA GLY A 33 4.28 -8.71 -10.63
C GLY A 33 3.24 -8.10 -11.58
N ARG A 34 3.59 -7.93 -12.86
CA ARG A 34 2.63 -7.51 -13.90
C ARG A 34 1.56 -8.55 -14.13
N SER A 35 1.93 -9.83 -14.21
CA SER A 35 0.99 -10.95 -14.36
C SER A 35 0.05 -11.08 -13.17
N GLN A 36 0.54 -10.85 -11.94
CA GLN A 36 -0.28 -10.79 -10.72
C GLN A 36 -1.36 -9.70 -10.83
N ALA A 37 -0.99 -8.49 -11.29
CA ALA A 37 -1.95 -7.40 -11.47
C ALA A 37 -2.99 -7.71 -12.56
N VAL A 38 -2.58 -8.31 -13.68
CA VAL A 38 -3.49 -8.79 -14.73
C VAL A 38 -4.46 -9.87 -14.19
N THR A 39 -3.97 -10.76 -13.35
CA THR A 39 -4.78 -11.81 -12.73
C THR A 39 -5.79 -11.20 -11.75
N LEU A 40 -5.37 -10.26 -10.92
CA LEU A 40 -6.27 -9.56 -10.00
C LEU A 40 -7.37 -8.80 -10.75
N ARG A 41 -7.05 -8.16 -11.89
CA ARG A 41 -8.05 -7.49 -12.75
C ARG A 41 -9.18 -8.43 -13.19
N LYS A 42 -8.91 -9.71 -13.39
CA LYS A 42 -9.94 -10.69 -13.78
C LYS A 42 -10.90 -11.04 -12.65
N THR A 43 -10.51 -10.79 -11.39
CA THR A 43 -11.28 -11.16 -10.20
C THR A 43 -11.94 -9.96 -9.50
N VAL A 44 -11.48 -8.76 -9.80
CA VAL A 44 -12.01 -7.51 -9.24
C VAL A 44 -12.72 -6.74 -10.34
N ASP A 45 -14.02 -6.52 -10.18
CA ASP A 45 -14.78 -5.66 -11.08
C ASP A 45 -14.37 -4.20 -10.84
N VAL A 46 -13.59 -3.65 -11.77
CA VAL A 46 -13.09 -2.28 -11.67
C VAL A 46 -14.16 -1.21 -11.89
N SER A 47 -15.31 -1.59 -12.46
CA SER A 47 -16.42 -0.67 -12.72
C SER A 47 -17.17 -0.25 -11.45
N VAL A 48 -16.99 -0.97 -10.34
CA VAL A 48 -17.65 -0.66 -9.07
C VAL A 48 -16.98 0.48 -8.29
N PHE A 49 -15.77 0.91 -8.70
CA PHE A 49 -15.03 1.95 -7.98
C PHE A 49 -15.49 3.34 -8.39
N ASP A 50 -15.98 4.11 -7.40
CA ASP A 50 -16.28 5.54 -7.54
C ASP A 50 -15.00 6.39 -7.54
N ALA A 51 -13.92 5.90 -6.95
CA ALA A 51 -12.65 6.61 -6.84
C ALA A 51 -11.46 5.67 -6.74
N ILE A 52 -10.29 6.18 -7.12
CA ILE A 52 -9.01 5.48 -7.03
C ILE A 52 -8.01 6.35 -6.28
N VAL A 53 -7.40 5.77 -5.27
CA VAL A 53 -6.36 6.37 -4.44
C VAL A 53 -5.16 5.44 -4.41
N SER A 54 -3.97 5.95 -4.61
CA SER A 54 -2.76 5.13 -4.47
C SER A 54 -1.60 5.89 -3.86
N SER A 55 -0.60 5.14 -3.43
CA SER A 55 0.76 5.67 -3.33
C SER A 55 1.19 6.27 -4.67
N ASP A 56 2.01 7.31 -4.61
CA ASP A 56 2.63 7.95 -5.77
C ASP A 56 3.90 7.22 -6.26
N LEU A 57 4.36 6.18 -5.54
CA LEU A 57 5.51 5.39 -5.94
C LEU A 57 5.19 4.51 -7.16
N ARG A 58 6.13 4.42 -8.10
CA ARG A 58 5.96 3.82 -9.43
C ARG A 58 5.36 2.41 -9.37
N ARG A 59 5.85 1.52 -8.50
CA ARG A 59 5.33 0.16 -8.37
C ARG A 59 3.83 0.11 -8.04
N ALA A 60 3.32 1.08 -7.25
CA ALA A 60 1.90 1.18 -6.94
C ALA A 60 1.11 1.77 -8.12
N THR A 61 1.63 2.82 -8.76
CA THR A 61 0.97 3.44 -9.92
C THR A 61 0.96 2.52 -11.14
N ASP A 62 2.04 1.77 -11.39
CA ASP A 62 2.06 0.76 -12.45
C ASP A 62 1.03 -0.35 -12.19
N THR A 63 0.89 -0.79 -10.93
CA THR A 63 -0.13 -1.78 -10.55
C THR A 63 -1.55 -1.25 -10.83
N VAL A 64 -1.86 0.00 -10.46
CA VAL A 64 -3.15 0.63 -10.78
C VAL A 64 -3.38 0.68 -12.29
N THR A 65 -2.39 1.11 -13.05
CA THR A 65 -2.49 1.23 -14.52
C THR A 65 -2.82 -0.11 -15.16
N ILE A 66 -2.22 -1.20 -14.69
CA ILE A 66 -2.50 -2.56 -15.19
C ILE A 66 -3.90 -3.02 -14.76
N LEU A 67 -4.30 -2.78 -13.50
CA LEU A 67 -5.64 -3.12 -13.00
C LEU A 67 -6.73 -2.44 -13.83
N LEU A 68 -6.51 -1.21 -14.27
CA LEU A 68 -7.47 -0.41 -15.04
C LEU A 68 -7.32 -0.57 -16.57
N ASP A 69 -6.48 -1.48 -17.03
CA ASP A 69 -6.21 -1.67 -18.46
C ASP A 69 -5.78 -0.39 -19.19
N GLY A 70 -4.98 0.43 -18.52
CA GLY A 70 -4.56 1.73 -19.02
C GLY A 70 -5.64 2.84 -19.00
N LYS A 71 -6.87 2.52 -18.65
CA LYS A 71 -8.00 3.47 -18.61
C LYS A 71 -8.07 4.20 -17.27
N VAL A 72 -7.01 4.94 -16.93
CA VAL A 72 -6.91 5.64 -15.65
C VAL A 72 -7.79 6.91 -15.64
N PRO A 73 -8.62 7.13 -14.59
CA PRO A 73 -9.44 8.32 -14.50
C PRO A 73 -8.57 9.56 -14.21
N ARG A 74 -9.05 10.75 -14.63
CA ARG A 74 -8.32 12.02 -14.42
C ARG A 74 -8.20 12.41 -12.95
N ASP A 75 -9.15 12.01 -12.13
CA ASP A 75 -9.26 12.31 -10.70
C ASP A 75 -8.61 11.25 -9.79
N TRP A 76 -7.84 10.32 -10.38
CA TRP A 76 -7.03 9.38 -9.60
C TRP A 76 -6.06 10.13 -8.68
N VAL A 77 -6.21 9.93 -7.38
CA VAL A 77 -5.36 10.56 -6.37
C VAL A 77 -4.12 9.70 -6.12
N ARG A 78 -2.96 10.27 -6.40
CA ARG A 78 -1.64 9.72 -6.08
C ARG A 78 -1.05 10.55 -4.95
N SER A 79 -0.72 9.94 -3.82
CA SER A 79 -0.32 10.68 -2.64
C SER A 79 0.79 9.99 -1.84
N ALA A 80 1.77 10.79 -1.39
CA ALA A 80 2.83 10.36 -0.49
C ALA A 80 2.29 9.83 0.85
N LEU A 81 1.06 10.21 1.23
CA LEU A 81 0.39 9.71 2.43
C LEU A 81 0.25 8.18 2.44
N PHE A 82 0.16 7.56 1.25
CA PHE A 82 0.01 6.11 1.04
C PHE A 82 1.33 5.40 0.71
N ARG A 83 2.49 6.05 0.84
CA ARG A 83 3.80 5.42 0.61
C ARG A 83 4.10 4.32 1.64
N GLU A 84 5.04 3.45 1.31
CA GLU A 84 5.60 2.47 2.23
C GLU A 84 6.29 3.14 3.40
N LYS A 85 6.64 2.36 4.43
CA LYS A 85 7.53 2.80 5.51
C LYS A 85 8.80 3.40 4.92
N ASP A 86 9.17 4.58 5.42
CA ASP A 86 10.46 5.17 5.10
C ASP A 86 11.57 4.44 5.85
N TRP A 87 12.54 3.91 5.12
CA TRP A 87 13.66 3.21 5.68
C TRP A 87 14.91 4.10 5.85
N GLY A 88 14.80 5.40 5.57
CA GLY A 88 15.89 6.35 5.71
C GLY A 88 17.17 5.86 5.04
N SER A 89 18.29 5.88 5.77
CA SER A 89 19.61 5.43 5.30
C SER A 89 19.72 3.92 5.03
N LEU A 90 18.73 3.11 5.47
CA LEU A 90 18.67 1.68 5.13
C LEU A 90 18.08 1.43 3.74
N THR A 91 17.47 2.44 3.12
CA THR A 91 16.87 2.31 1.78
C THR A 91 17.91 1.83 0.76
N GLY A 92 17.58 0.79 0.01
CA GLY A 92 18.49 0.15 -0.96
C GLY A 92 19.40 -0.94 -0.38
N GLN A 93 19.44 -1.11 0.95
CA GLN A 93 20.24 -2.16 1.59
C GLN A 93 19.46 -3.49 1.64
N VAL A 94 20.21 -4.60 1.72
CA VAL A 94 19.63 -5.94 1.86
C VAL A 94 19.10 -6.13 3.28
N VAL A 95 17.84 -6.53 3.41
CA VAL A 95 17.14 -6.67 4.70
C VAL A 95 17.90 -7.54 5.70
N GLY A 96 18.44 -8.70 5.27
CA GLY A 96 19.16 -9.63 6.15
C GLY A 96 20.48 -9.11 6.71
N LYS A 97 20.95 -7.92 6.33
CA LYS A 97 22.18 -7.29 6.83
C LYS A 97 21.90 -6.15 7.81
N ALA A 98 20.65 -5.81 8.06
CA ALA A 98 20.29 -4.74 8.98
C ALA A 98 20.28 -5.23 10.44
N ASP A 99 20.70 -4.35 11.34
CA ASP A 99 20.51 -4.54 12.77
C ASP A 99 19.07 -4.13 13.13
N PHE A 100 18.23 -5.11 13.45
CA PHE A 100 16.84 -4.88 13.80
C PHE A 100 16.64 -4.37 15.24
N ASP A 101 17.69 -4.43 16.07
CA ASP A 101 17.65 -3.94 17.45
C ASP A 101 18.07 -2.46 17.54
N ALA A 102 18.72 -1.94 16.49
CA ALA A 102 19.23 -0.55 16.46
C ALA A 102 19.02 0.11 15.09
N PHE A 103 17.78 0.48 14.77
CA PHE A 103 17.51 1.25 13.54
C PHE A 103 18.08 2.66 13.63
N PRO A 104 18.65 3.20 12.51
CA PRO A 104 19.03 4.60 12.40
C PRO A 104 17.86 5.53 12.73
N SER A 105 18.19 6.72 13.27
CA SER A 105 17.18 7.70 13.70
C SER A 105 16.36 8.32 12.56
N ASP A 106 16.82 8.18 11.32
CA ASP A 106 16.14 8.65 10.11
C ASP A 106 15.13 7.62 9.53
N VAL A 107 15.02 6.44 10.14
CA VAL A 107 14.01 5.44 9.76
C VAL A 107 12.66 5.81 10.38
N GLU A 108 11.59 5.81 9.57
CA GLU A 108 10.22 6.00 10.08
C GLU A 108 9.91 4.98 11.19
N THR A 109 9.48 5.42 12.37
CA THR A 109 9.14 4.51 13.46
C THR A 109 7.79 3.81 13.22
N LYS A 110 7.49 2.79 14.01
CA LYS A 110 6.19 2.12 13.96
C LYS A 110 5.05 3.08 14.32
N GLU A 111 5.29 3.95 15.29
CA GLU A 111 4.36 4.98 15.75
C GLU A 111 4.06 5.99 14.63
N MET A 112 5.10 6.50 13.97
CA MET A 112 4.96 7.44 12.85
C MET A 112 4.18 6.83 11.69
N LEU A 113 4.49 5.58 11.33
CA LEU A 113 3.77 4.85 10.28
C LEU A 113 2.30 4.62 10.64
N TYR A 114 2.02 4.25 11.89
CA TYR A 114 0.67 4.02 12.40
C TYR A 114 -0.15 5.32 12.43
N ASP A 115 0.47 6.45 12.80
CA ASP A 115 -0.16 7.77 12.77
C ASP A 115 -0.45 8.23 11.34
N ARG A 116 0.50 8.01 10.41
CA ARG A 116 0.31 8.31 8.99
C ARG A 116 -0.83 7.47 8.40
N ALA A 117 -0.94 6.21 8.77
CA ALA A 117 -2.06 5.36 8.41
C ALA A 117 -3.40 5.89 8.95
N GLY A 118 -3.41 6.45 10.17
CA GLY A 118 -4.58 7.13 10.74
C GLY A 118 -4.99 8.36 9.94
N LYS A 119 -4.04 9.19 9.54
CA LYS A 119 -4.28 10.37 8.67
C LYS A 119 -4.87 9.95 7.31
N ALA A 120 -4.37 8.86 6.73
CA ALA A 120 -4.90 8.30 5.50
C ALA A 120 -6.35 7.80 5.66
N LEU A 121 -6.68 7.20 6.81
CA LEU A 121 -8.04 6.77 7.13
C LEU A 121 -8.99 7.98 7.20
N CYS A 122 -8.62 9.03 7.95
CA CYS A 122 -9.40 10.26 8.03
C CYS A 122 -9.61 10.89 6.63
N PHE A 123 -8.54 10.99 5.83
CA PHE A 123 -8.63 11.50 4.46
C PHE A 123 -9.68 10.74 3.61
N LEU A 124 -9.71 9.41 3.71
CA LEU A 124 -10.67 8.61 2.94
C LEU A 124 -12.09 8.77 3.48
N GLN A 125 -12.28 8.84 4.80
CA GLN A 125 -13.58 9.06 5.44
C GLN A 125 -14.17 10.41 5.06
N ASP A 126 -13.37 11.47 5.07
CA ASP A 126 -13.81 12.83 4.78
C ASP A 126 -14.15 13.01 3.29
N LYS A 127 -13.28 12.47 2.41
CA LYS A 127 -13.39 12.74 0.98
C LYS A 127 -14.33 11.79 0.23
N TYR A 128 -14.49 10.57 0.72
CA TYR A 128 -15.17 9.49 -0.01
C TYR A 128 -16.31 8.83 0.79
N ALA A 129 -16.99 9.60 1.65
CA ALA A 129 -18.12 9.09 2.42
C ALA A 129 -19.19 8.43 1.54
N GLY A 130 -19.50 7.15 1.82
CA GLY A 130 -20.51 6.37 1.08
C GLY A 130 -20.05 5.87 -0.31
N LYS A 131 -18.77 6.02 -0.65
CA LYS A 131 -18.19 5.60 -1.94
C LYS A 131 -17.52 4.24 -1.84
N THR A 132 -17.30 3.62 -3.00
CA THR A 132 -16.44 2.43 -3.16
C THR A 132 -15.10 2.89 -3.73
N VAL A 133 -14.00 2.67 -2.99
CA VAL A 133 -12.68 3.20 -3.33
C VAL A 133 -11.67 2.08 -3.50
N LEU A 134 -10.93 2.08 -4.62
CA LEU A 134 -9.74 1.26 -4.78
C LEU A 134 -8.55 1.97 -4.12
N VAL A 135 -7.85 1.28 -3.20
CA VAL A 135 -6.65 1.79 -2.52
C VAL A 135 -5.47 0.88 -2.84
N VAL A 136 -4.47 1.40 -3.57
CA VAL A 136 -3.26 0.61 -3.91
C VAL A 136 -2.04 1.18 -3.18
N SER A 137 -1.39 0.35 -2.37
CA SER A 137 -0.27 0.76 -1.53
C SER A 137 0.69 -0.41 -1.25
N HIS A 138 1.32 -0.46 -0.08
CA HIS A 138 2.50 -1.25 0.25
C HIS A 138 2.29 -2.12 1.50
N GLY A 139 3.19 -3.08 1.71
CA GLY A 139 3.02 -4.12 2.69
C GLY A 139 2.88 -3.62 4.14
N LEU A 140 3.85 -2.84 4.64
CA LEU A 140 3.86 -2.36 6.03
C LEU A 140 2.85 -1.24 6.25
N PHE A 141 2.74 -0.32 5.27
CA PHE A 141 1.72 0.73 5.35
C PHE A 141 0.32 0.12 5.44
N LEU A 142 -0.03 -0.83 4.56
CA LEU A 142 -1.36 -1.45 4.57
C LEU A 142 -1.62 -2.27 5.83
N GLN A 143 -0.59 -2.90 6.41
CA GLN A 143 -0.72 -3.58 7.71
C GLN A 143 -1.16 -2.60 8.80
N SER A 144 -0.46 -1.44 8.91
CA SER A 144 -0.82 -0.36 9.85
C SER A 144 -2.19 0.27 9.52
N PHE A 145 -2.49 0.43 8.24
CA PHE A 145 -3.77 1.00 7.79
C PHE A 145 -4.96 0.11 8.12
N MET A 146 -4.86 -1.19 7.88
CA MET A 146 -5.87 -2.17 8.27
C MET A 146 -6.03 -2.25 9.79
N ALA A 147 -4.93 -2.10 10.55
CA ALA A 147 -4.97 -2.04 12.01
C ALA A 147 -5.77 -0.82 12.49
N ARG A 148 -5.56 0.35 11.89
CA ARG A 148 -6.34 1.56 12.20
C ARG A 148 -7.84 1.36 11.94
N ILE A 149 -8.20 0.76 10.80
CA ILE A 149 -9.60 0.45 10.47
C ILE A 149 -10.20 -0.51 11.50
N ALA A 150 -9.49 -1.57 11.84
CA ALA A 150 -9.93 -2.59 12.80
C ALA A 150 -9.78 -2.17 14.28
N ARG A 151 -9.26 -0.96 14.54
CA ARG A 151 -8.97 -0.43 15.89
C ARG A 151 -8.03 -1.32 16.71
N VAL A 152 -7.10 -2.00 16.01
CA VAL A 152 -6.04 -2.81 16.65
C VAL A 152 -4.96 -1.87 17.18
N PRO A 153 -4.57 -1.96 18.46
CA PRO A 153 -3.55 -1.09 19.04
C PRO A 153 -2.17 -1.34 18.42
N LEU A 154 -1.30 -0.33 18.48
CA LEU A 154 0.02 -0.33 17.82
C LEU A 154 0.86 -1.57 18.16
N GLU A 155 0.86 -1.98 19.42
CA GLU A 155 1.67 -3.09 19.93
C GLU A 155 1.29 -4.44 19.28
N GLN A 156 0.08 -4.53 18.76
CA GLN A 156 -0.46 -5.74 18.12
C GLN A 156 -0.39 -5.71 16.60
N VAL A 157 -0.02 -4.58 15.98
CA VAL A 157 0.05 -4.45 14.51
C VAL A 157 0.96 -5.49 13.90
N GLY A 158 2.10 -5.78 14.54
CA GLY A 158 3.08 -6.76 14.07
C GLY A 158 2.55 -8.20 13.94
N SER A 159 1.51 -8.55 14.70
CA SER A 159 0.86 -9.87 14.64
C SER A 159 -0.16 -10.00 13.49
N MET A 160 -0.57 -8.90 12.87
CA MET A 160 -1.52 -8.94 11.76
C MET A 160 -0.83 -9.45 10.49
N ARG A 161 -1.54 -10.31 9.75
CA ARG A 161 -1.06 -10.80 8.46
C ARG A 161 -0.92 -9.67 7.44
N ARG A 162 0.23 -9.56 6.82
CA ARG A 162 0.45 -8.65 5.68
C ARG A 162 -0.20 -9.21 4.42
N LEU A 163 -0.65 -8.33 3.53
CA LEU A 163 -1.10 -8.72 2.21
C LEU A 163 0.09 -9.17 1.35
N GLY A 164 -0.10 -10.23 0.57
CA GLY A 164 0.82 -10.60 -0.51
C GLY A 164 0.76 -9.61 -1.67
N ASN A 165 1.69 -9.72 -2.64
CA ASN A 165 1.69 -8.89 -3.83
C ASN A 165 0.41 -9.12 -4.66
N CYS A 166 -0.24 -8.05 -5.09
CA CYS A 166 -1.55 -8.05 -5.75
C CYS A 166 -2.65 -8.81 -4.98
N GLU A 167 -2.47 -9.04 -3.68
CA GLU A 167 -3.57 -9.49 -2.84
C GLU A 167 -4.48 -8.32 -2.54
N CYS A 168 -5.80 -8.55 -2.59
CA CYS A 168 -6.81 -7.56 -2.22
C CYS A 168 -7.56 -7.96 -0.95
N ARG A 169 -8.04 -6.95 -0.23
CA ARG A 169 -8.95 -7.11 0.91
C ARG A 169 -10.00 -6.02 0.89
N TRP A 170 -11.26 -6.44 1.07
CA TRP A 170 -12.37 -5.53 1.23
C TRP A 170 -12.56 -5.16 2.70
N MET A 171 -12.72 -3.87 2.99
CA MET A 171 -13.01 -3.34 4.32
C MET A 171 -14.04 -2.21 4.24
N GLU A 172 -14.71 -1.92 5.35
CA GLU A 172 -15.64 -0.81 5.51
C GLU A 172 -15.10 0.19 6.55
N ILE A 173 -15.30 1.49 6.29
CA ILE A 173 -14.91 2.58 7.20
C ILE A 173 -16.03 3.59 7.37
#